data_df1457af5dcf6bca540dc9c728f38953
#
_entry.id   df1457af5dcf6bca540dc9c728f38953
#
_cell.length_a   1.000
_cell.length_b   1.000
_cell.length_c   1.000
_cell.angle_alpha   90.00
_cell.angle_beta   90.00
_cell.angle_gamma   90.00
#
_symmetry.space_group_name_H-M   'P 1'
#
loop_
_entity.id
_entity.type
_entity.pdbx_description
1 polymer ?
#
loop_
_entity_poly.entity_id
_entity_poly.type
_entity_poly.pdbx_seq_one_letter_code
_entity_poly.pdbx_strand_id
1 'polypeptide(L)'
;MAMAAEALATTMRPLVVKLERAVSQLIERGDVPTKPIPRIEAEPDGSGKQWTDTDIDTWRLRLNAMPALETGSSLFVAEQLIAGELGIDPPTARDRERPWTPQGEVINVFLEDYLSAAYGESAQSTLTPFDEPADIAFREQVKRLHAFLSETHFSGELLVLIAGVTITAQTLQLEPGLEIVPFSTALRDELWSIAGWGSTEVQPLQAHDFFDIAYAISATVDGERLGGWNWGTAQRKAERARLALLLGGATAASFGVSWLRVSGPFASYLRRLGAHSGLARRPVPPLASRRTSLTPQQTVELPDIYALLASAPEHGSFALALRRLESSAERLSREDRLIDCWIAFEALFAPDTKTELRFRASLRIARYLGSDGEERRAIAGGLRKAYDWRSHVVHGGDDPKPKELKRMGELDDAVSLCEQTLRRVLSKWLLAPADLREIDDLFLD
;
A
#
# COMPACT_ATOMS: atom_id res chain seq x y z
N MET A 1 -13.80 33.70 -4.37
CA MET A 1 -12.85 34.75 -3.92
C MET A 1 -12.41 34.31 -2.54
N ALA A 2 -11.14 33.95 -2.35
CA ALA A 2 -10.65 33.42 -1.09
C ALA A 2 -10.87 34.45 0.03
N MET A 3 -11.38 34.00 1.18
CA MET A 3 -11.57 34.79 2.37
C MET A 3 -10.22 35.37 2.85
N ALA A 4 -10.22 36.61 3.34
CA ALA A 4 -9.01 37.18 3.93
C ALA A 4 -8.62 36.42 5.22
N ALA A 5 -7.32 36.15 5.40
CA ALA A 5 -6.81 35.45 6.61
C ALA A 5 -7.22 36.14 7.92
N GLU A 6 -7.42 37.45 7.91
CA GLU A 6 -7.87 38.24 9.06
C GLU A 6 -9.32 37.92 9.44
N ALA A 7 -10.22 37.73 8.46
CA ALA A 7 -11.59 37.33 8.71
C ALA A 7 -11.66 35.91 9.32
N LEU A 8 -10.83 35.00 8.81
CA LEU A 8 -10.69 33.66 9.37
C LEU A 8 -10.19 33.70 10.81
N ALA A 9 -9.13 34.48 11.09
CA ALA A 9 -8.58 34.66 12.43
C ALA A 9 -9.65 35.21 13.41
N THR A 10 -10.43 36.21 12.96
CA THR A 10 -11.52 36.80 13.77
C THR A 10 -12.58 35.75 14.13
N THR A 11 -12.92 34.87 13.19
CA THR A 11 -13.93 33.81 13.41
C THR A 11 -13.41 32.67 14.29
N MET A 12 -12.14 32.27 14.14
CA MET A 12 -11.57 31.15 14.86
C MET A 12 -11.14 31.50 16.29
N ARG A 13 -10.78 32.78 16.56
CA ARG A 13 -10.29 33.20 17.88
C ARG A 13 -11.25 32.89 19.04
N PRO A 14 -12.57 33.17 18.95
CA PRO A 14 -13.51 32.83 20.06
C PRO A 14 -13.57 31.34 20.37
N LEU A 15 -13.37 30.45 19.37
CA LEU A 15 -13.31 29.03 19.62
C LEU A 15 -12.04 28.65 20.37
N VAL A 16 -10.89 29.19 19.97
CA VAL A 16 -9.62 28.91 20.64
C VAL A 16 -9.59 29.44 22.04
N VAL A 17 -10.17 30.63 22.32
CA VAL A 17 -10.32 31.14 23.69
C VAL A 17 -11.14 30.21 24.57
N LYS A 18 -12.23 29.65 24.04
CA LYS A 18 -13.03 28.66 24.78
C LYS A 18 -12.29 27.36 25.02
N LEU A 19 -11.55 26.90 24.00
CA LEU A 19 -10.71 25.71 24.06
C LEU A 19 -9.65 25.87 25.17
N GLU A 20 -8.94 26.99 25.18
CA GLU A 20 -7.91 27.28 26.21
C GLU A 20 -8.49 27.28 27.62
N ARG A 21 -9.65 27.88 27.85
CA ARG A 21 -10.32 27.85 29.14
C ARG A 21 -10.67 26.44 29.59
N ALA A 22 -11.16 25.61 28.65
CA ALA A 22 -11.49 24.21 28.95
C ALA A 22 -10.22 23.40 29.25
N VAL A 23 -9.16 23.60 28.48
CA VAL A 23 -7.86 22.94 28.68
C VAL A 23 -7.22 23.38 29.99
N SER A 24 -7.27 24.66 30.33
CA SER A 24 -6.80 25.19 31.64
C SER A 24 -7.49 24.48 32.82
N GLN A 25 -8.81 24.27 32.75
CA GLN A 25 -9.54 23.51 33.75
C GLN A 25 -9.12 22.04 33.84
N LEU A 26 -8.78 21.40 32.73
CA LEU A 26 -8.28 20.03 32.75
C LEU A 26 -6.86 19.96 33.34
N ILE A 27 -6.00 20.93 33.04
CA ILE A 27 -4.65 21.04 33.64
C ILE A 27 -4.74 21.22 35.15
N GLU A 28 -5.57 22.13 35.60
CA GLU A 28 -5.77 22.41 37.03
C GLU A 28 -6.29 21.21 37.82
N ARG A 29 -7.09 20.34 37.19
CA ARG A 29 -7.61 19.09 37.77
C ARG A 29 -6.63 17.93 37.67
N GLY A 30 -5.55 18.04 36.93
CA GLY A 30 -4.63 16.92 36.61
C GLY A 30 -5.20 15.91 35.62
N ASP A 31 -6.25 16.27 34.87
CA ASP A 31 -7.00 15.40 33.96
C ASP A 31 -6.48 15.50 32.52
N VAL A 32 -5.19 15.76 32.32
CA VAL A 32 -4.59 15.85 31.00
C VAL A 32 -4.34 14.44 30.42
N PRO A 33 -4.99 14.06 29.31
CA PRO A 33 -4.82 12.75 28.75
C PRO A 33 -3.44 12.59 28.10
N THR A 34 -2.83 11.43 28.31
CA THR A 34 -1.56 11.06 27.70
C THR A 34 -1.69 9.79 26.88
N LYS A 35 -0.84 9.61 25.89
CA LYS A 35 -0.77 8.41 25.07
C LYS A 35 0.65 7.84 25.05
N PRO A 36 0.80 6.51 25.05
CA PRO A 36 2.08 5.89 24.83
C PRO A 36 2.49 6.06 23.34
N ILE A 37 3.71 6.49 23.10
CA ILE A 37 4.33 6.50 21.77
C ILE A 37 5.36 5.39 21.72
N PRO A 38 5.13 4.32 20.92
CA PRO A 38 6.14 3.31 20.73
C PRO A 38 7.31 3.93 19.92
N ARG A 39 8.51 3.79 20.45
CA ARG A 39 9.75 4.12 19.77
C ARG A 39 10.47 2.81 19.42
N ILE A 40 10.94 2.71 18.20
CA ILE A 40 11.72 1.55 17.75
C ILE A 40 13.04 2.09 17.21
N GLU A 41 14.14 1.65 17.81
CA GLU A 41 15.49 1.90 17.32
C GLU A 41 16.02 0.61 16.69
N ALA A 42 16.49 0.71 15.45
CA ALA A 42 17.11 -0.42 14.78
C ALA A 42 18.50 -0.65 15.37
N GLU A 43 18.73 -1.82 15.94
CA GLU A 43 20.06 -2.25 16.38
C GLU A 43 20.91 -2.68 15.17
N PRO A 44 22.25 -2.59 15.26
CA PRO A 44 23.16 -2.97 14.17
C PRO A 44 23.05 -4.43 13.73
N ASP A 45 22.54 -5.31 14.60
CA ASP A 45 22.33 -6.73 14.33
C ASP A 45 21.01 -7.04 13.63
N GLY A 46 20.24 -6.01 13.27
CA GLY A 46 18.92 -6.12 12.64
C GLY A 46 17.77 -6.36 13.61
N SER A 47 18.04 -6.45 14.91
CA SER A 47 17.02 -6.43 15.95
C SER A 47 16.56 -4.99 16.22
N GLY A 48 15.37 -4.82 16.78
CA GLY A 48 14.85 -3.51 17.17
C GLY A 48 14.69 -3.43 18.67
N LYS A 49 15.24 -2.39 19.31
CA LYS A 49 14.91 -2.07 20.69
C LYS A 49 13.63 -1.23 20.71
N GLN A 50 12.60 -1.77 21.33
CA GLN A 50 11.33 -1.08 21.50
C GLN A 50 11.24 -0.50 22.90
N TRP A 51 10.88 0.77 22.99
CA TRP A 51 10.48 1.41 24.25
C TRP A 51 9.25 2.28 24.04
N THR A 52 8.59 2.64 25.11
CA THR A 52 7.41 3.47 25.08
C THR A 52 7.72 4.82 25.73
N ASP A 53 7.54 5.87 24.96
CA ASP A 53 7.55 7.24 25.45
C ASP A 53 6.12 7.69 25.78
N THR A 54 5.96 8.80 26.48
CA THR A 54 4.65 9.32 26.85
C THR A 54 4.51 10.75 26.37
N ASP A 55 3.47 11.00 25.58
CA ASP A 55 3.14 12.32 25.04
C ASP A 55 1.71 12.72 25.40
N ILE A 56 1.39 14.01 25.28
CA ILE A 56 0.02 14.50 25.46
C ILE A 56 -0.84 13.98 24.31
N ASP A 57 -1.97 13.38 24.65
CA ASP A 57 -2.97 12.97 23.67
C ASP A 57 -3.86 14.18 23.30
N THR A 58 -3.37 15.00 22.39
CA THR A 58 -4.05 16.23 21.94
C THR A 58 -5.43 15.95 21.35
N TRP A 59 -5.64 14.78 20.76
CA TRP A 59 -6.93 14.35 20.27
C TRP A 59 -7.94 14.14 21.41
N ARG A 60 -7.55 13.41 22.46
CA ARG A 60 -8.38 13.22 23.65
C ARG A 60 -8.54 14.51 24.43
N LEU A 61 -7.48 15.33 24.51
CA LEU A 61 -7.56 16.63 25.14
C LEU A 61 -8.62 17.52 24.48
N ARG A 62 -8.63 17.55 23.13
CA ARG A 62 -9.67 18.23 22.35
C ARG A 62 -11.05 17.64 22.63
N LEU A 63 -11.20 16.30 22.60
CA LEU A 63 -12.48 15.65 22.88
C LEU A 63 -13.03 16.01 24.26
N ASN A 64 -12.18 16.01 25.27
CA ASN A 64 -12.57 16.37 26.62
C ASN A 64 -12.99 17.85 26.75
N ALA A 65 -12.48 18.73 25.89
CA ALA A 65 -12.83 20.13 25.82
C ALA A 65 -14.08 20.43 24.96
N MET A 66 -14.50 19.51 24.07
CA MET A 66 -15.61 19.71 23.14
C MET A 66 -16.91 20.16 23.76
N PRO A 67 -17.38 19.62 24.92
CA PRO A 67 -18.62 20.07 25.53
C PRO A 67 -18.65 21.58 25.85
N ALA A 68 -17.48 22.18 26.15
CA ALA A 68 -17.37 23.62 26.33
C ALA A 68 -17.47 24.44 25.05
N LEU A 69 -17.02 23.85 23.92
CA LEU A 69 -17.08 24.48 22.60
C LEU A 69 -18.49 24.45 21.99
N GLU A 70 -19.25 23.42 22.28
CA GLU A 70 -20.63 23.25 21.80
C GLU A 70 -21.61 24.25 22.44
N THR A 71 -21.24 24.84 23.58
CA THR A 71 -22.04 25.86 24.22
C THR A 71 -21.90 27.23 23.55
N GLY A 72 -22.88 27.62 22.73
CA GLY A 72 -22.96 28.95 22.11
C GLY A 72 -22.74 28.96 20.57
N SER A 73 -22.72 30.17 20.01
CA SER A 73 -22.76 30.38 18.54
C SER A 73 -21.39 30.27 17.84
N SER A 74 -20.28 30.29 18.58
CA SER A 74 -18.94 30.39 17.97
C SER A 74 -18.59 29.22 17.06
N LEU A 75 -18.89 27.98 17.47
CA LEU A 75 -18.68 26.79 16.68
C LEU A 75 -19.54 26.84 15.41
N PHE A 76 -20.81 27.16 15.54
CA PHE A 76 -21.72 27.26 14.41
C PHE A 76 -21.30 28.33 13.39
N VAL A 77 -20.84 29.50 13.84
CA VAL A 77 -20.33 30.54 12.94
C VAL A 77 -19.08 30.06 12.18
N ALA A 78 -18.18 29.35 12.84
CA ALA A 78 -17.01 28.78 12.20
C ALA A 78 -17.39 27.69 11.18
N GLU A 79 -18.34 26.81 11.53
CA GLU A 79 -18.84 25.77 10.60
C GLU A 79 -19.49 26.37 9.36
N GLN A 80 -20.31 27.42 9.51
CA GLN A 80 -20.92 28.16 8.39
C GLN A 80 -19.86 28.75 7.47
N LEU A 81 -18.85 29.38 8.03
CA LEU A 81 -17.77 29.99 7.28
C LEU A 81 -16.96 28.95 6.51
N ILE A 82 -16.54 27.87 7.18
CA ILE A 82 -15.76 26.79 6.57
C ILE A 82 -16.59 26.09 5.48
N ALA A 83 -17.88 25.85 5.69
CA ALA A 83 -18.76 25.28 4.68
C ALA A 83 -18.80 26.14 3.40
N GLY A 84 -18.92 27.47 3.55
CA GLY A 84 -18.88 28.41 2.43
C GLY A 84 -17.55 28.35 1.64
N GLU A 85 -16.41 28.28 2.34
CA GLU A 85 -15.09 28.17 1.69
C GLU A 85 -14.84 26.78 1.08
N LEU A 86 -15.45 25.74 1.58
CA LEU A 86 -15.42 24.39 0.99
C LEU A 86 -16.38 24.24 -0.18
N GLY A 87 -17.31 25.18 -0.38
CA GLY A 87 -18.34 25.11 -1.43
C GLY A 87 -19.40 24.05 -1.17
N ILE A 88 -19.67 23.75 0.11
CA ILE A 88 -20.70 22.80 0.56
C ILE A 88 -21.83 23.51 1.29
N ASP A 89 -22.99 22.86 1.35
CA ASP A 89 -24.13 23.41 2.09
C ASP A 89 -23.79 23.59 3.57
N PRO A 90 -24.15 24.73 4.16
CA PRO A 90 -23.92 24.96 5.57
C PRO A 90 -24.72 23.97 6.44
N PRO A 91 -24.21 23.59 7.62
CA PRO A 91 -24.84 22.61 8.48
C PRO A 91 -26.23 23.09 8.93
N THR A 92 -27.20 22.19 8.88
CA THR A 92 -28.54 22.38 9.43
C THR A 92 -28.61 21.93 10.89
N ALA A 93 -29.70 22.27 11.58
CA ALA A 93 -29.92 21.79 12.95
C ALA A 93 -29.95 20.25 13.04
N ARG A 94 -30.36 19.54 11.97
CA ARG A 94 -30.37 18.08 11.89
C ARG A 94 -28.97 17.48 11.70
N ASP A 95 -28.07 18.20 11.08
CA ASP A 95 -26.70 17.72 10.85
C ASP A 95 -25.87 17.71 12.13
N ARG A 96 -26.29 18.42 13.16
CA ARG A 96 -25.65 18.38 14.50
C ARG A 96 -25.78 17.04 15.21
N GLU A 97 -26.74 16.21 14.83
CA GLU A 97 -26.88 14.83 15.31
C GLU A 97 -25.95 13.87 14.56
N ARG A 98 -25.31 14.32 13.46
CA ARG A 98 -24.34 13.53 12.70
C ARG A 98 -22.94 13.81 13.22
N PRO A 99 -22.20 12.81 13.71
CA PRO A 99 -20.90 13.02 14.33
C PRO A 99 -19.80 13.50 13.34
N TRP A 100 -20.06 13.49 12.03
CA TRP A 100 -19.03 13.73 11.02
C TRP A 100 -19.55 14.62 9.88
N THR A 101 -19.11 15.87 9.87
CA THR A 101 -19.31 16.80 8.74
C THR A 101 -17.94 17.29 8.26
N PRO A 102 -17.74 17.53 6.94
CA PRO A 102 -16.45 18.00 6.42
C PRO A 102 -15.96 19.29 7.10
N GLN A 103 -16.84 20.26 7.30
CA GLN A 103 -16.51 21.52 7.97
C GLN A 103 -16.16 21.31 9.45
N GLY A 104 -16.87 20.44 10.14
CA GLY A 104 -16.57 20.07 11.53
C GLY A 104 -15.21 19.39 11.63
N GLU A 105 -14.86 18.52 10.70
CA GLU A 105 -13.54 17.88 10.66
C GLU A 105 -12.41 18.89 10.40
N VAL A 106 -12.60 19.87 9.54
CA VAL A 106 -11.61 20.94 9.32
C VAL A 106 -11.38 21.75 10.61
N ILE A 107 -12.46 22.09 11.33
CA ILE A 107 -12.33 22.77 12.62
C ILE A 107 -11.64 21.87 13.65
N ASN A 108 -12.00 20.61 13.71
CA ASN A 108 -11.39 19.64 14.62
C ASN A 108 -9.88 19.54 14.40
N VAL A 109 -9.42 19.46 13.14
CA VAL A 109 -7.99 19.43 12.79
C VAL A 109 -7.31 20.75 13.20
N PHE A 110 -7.94 21.88 12.90
CA PHE A 110 -7.39 23.17 13.30
C PHE A 110 -7.16 23.26 14.82
N LEU A 111 -8.14 22.85 15.62
CA LEU A 111 -8.06 22.88 17.09
C LEU A 111 -7.01 21.89 17.62
N GLU A 112 -6.92 20.71 17.01
CA GLU A 112 -5.94 19.68 17.38
C GLU A 112 -4.51 20.08 17.02
N ASP A 113 -4.29 20.60 15.81
CA ASP A 113 -2.99 21.11 15.37
C ASP A 113 -2.58 22.34 16.24
N TYR A 114 -3.54 23.18 16.63
CA TYR A 114 -3.29 24.27 17.56
C TYR A 114 -2.81 23.74 18.92
N LEU A 115 -3.52 22.78 19.53
CA LEU A 115 -3.13 22.20 20.81
C LEU A 115 -1.76 21.50 20.71
N SER A 116 -1.48 20.82 19.62
CA SER A 116 -0.18 20.20 19.38
C SER A 116 0.95 21.23 19.31
N ALA A 117 0.71 22.38 18.68
CA ALA A 117 1.68 23.46 18.61
C ALA A 117 1.87 24.21 19.92
N ALA A 118 0.80 24.33 20.73
CA ALA A 118 0.82 25.05 22.00
C ALA A 118 1.36 24.20 23.18
N TYR A 119 1.09 22.87 23.14
CA TYR A 119 1.35 21.97 24.27
C TYR A 119 2.15 20.71 23.95
N GLY A 120 2.36 20.37 22.68
CA GLY A 120 2.81 19.05 22.23
C GLY A 120 4.21 18.61 22.65
N GLU A 121 5.10 19.54 23.01
CA GLU A 121 6.46 19.22 23.51
C GLU A 121 6.58 19.36 25.03
N SER A 122 5.50 19.65 25.71
CA SER A 122 5.52 19.91 27.15
C SER A 122 5.35 18.63 27.94
N ALA A 123 6.25 18.37 28.87
CA ALA A 123 6.01 17.34 29.88
C ALA A 123 4.81 17.74 30.72
N GLN A 124 3.96 16.78 31.08
CA GLN A 124 2.70 17.01 31.85
C GLN A 124 2.90 17.88 33.11
N SER A 125 4.08 17.77 33.74
CA SER A 125 4.45 18.52 34.91
C SER A 125 4.81 20.00 34.67
N THR A 126 4.97 20.41 33.41
CA THR A 126 5.38 21.76 32.99
C THR A 126 4.32 22.49 32.18
N LEU A 127 3.10 21.88 32.05
CA LEU A 127 2.01 22.51 31.33
C LEU A 127 1.55 23.79 32.07
N THR A 128 1.54 24.89 31.35
CA THR A 128 1.07 26.19 31.82
C THR A 128 -0.19 26.57 31.06
N PRO A 129 -1.31 26.84 31.74
CA PRO A 129 -2.52 27.31 31.08
C PRO A 129 -2.27 28.67 30.39
N PHE A 130 -2.96 28.90 29.29
CA PHE A 130 -3.01 30.19 28.62
C PHE A 130 -4.36 30.86 28.86
N ASP A 131 -4.37 32.13 29.26
CA ASP A 131 -5.59 32.91 29.38
C ASP A 131 -6.15 33.36 28.04
N GLU A 132 -5.23 33.54 27.08
CA GLU A 132 -5.50 33.89 25.69
C GLU A 132 -4.82 32.88 24.77
N PRO A 133 -5.24 32.74 23.48
CA PRO A 133 -4.60 31.86 22.56
C PRO A 133 -3.09 32.12 22.50
N ALA A 134 -2.29 31.04 22.53
CA ALA A 134 -0.85 31.14 22.29
C ALA A 134 -0.61 31.79 20.92
N ASP A 135 -0.24 33.05 20.92
CA ASP A 135 -0.38 33.93 19.74
C ASP A 135 0.37 33.42 18.50
N ILE A 136 1.58 32.88 18.73
CA ILE A 136 2.39 32.30 17.63
C ILE A 136 1.71 31.04 17.05
N ALA A 137 1.30 30.11 17.91
CA ALA A 137 0.65 28.88 17.50
C ALA A 137 -0.68 29.20 16.77
N PHE A 138 -1.49 30.11 17.31
CA PHE A 138 -2.76 30.51 16.71
C PHE A 138 -2.54 31.14 15.32
N ARG A 139 -1.64 32.11 15.18
CA ARG A 139 -1.37 32.75 13.88
C ARG A 139 -0.88 31.76 12.83
N GLU A 140 -0.03 30.83 13.23
CA GLU A 140 0.49 29.83 12.30
C GLU A 140 -0.62 28.87 11.85
N GLN A 141 -1.47 28.43 12.74
CA GLN A 141 -2.60 27.57 12.36
C GLN A 141 -3.64 28.30 11.50
N VAL A 142 -3.90 29.58 11.74
CA VAL A 142 -4.75 30.39 10.84
C VAL A 142 -4.15 30.49 9.44
N LYS A 143 -2.84 30.71 9.30
CA LYS A 143 -2.17 30.72 7.99
C LYS A 143 -2.30 29.37 7.28
N ARG A 144 -2.08 28.28 8.01
CA ARG A 144 -2.22 26.92 7.43
C ARG A 144 -3.64 26.63 6.99
N LEU A 145 -4.62 26.95 7.83
CA LEU A 145 -6.04 26.79 7.48
C LEU A 145 -6.42 27.64 6.27
N HIS A 146 -6.00 28.91 6.25
CA HIS A 146 -6.26 29.81 5.12
C HIS A 146 -5.63 29.28 3.82
N ALA A 147 -4.38 28.84 3.87
CA ALA A 147 -3.71 28.26 2.70
C ALA A 147 -4.41 26.98 2.22
N PHE A 148 -4.83 26.10 3.14
CA PHE A 148 -5.63 24.92 2.83
C PHE A 148 -6.96 25.25 2.14
N LEU A 149 -7.70 26.24 2.66
CA LEU A 149 -8.97 26.66 2.08
C LEU A 149 -8.83 27.38 0.74
N SER A 150 -7.64 27.91 0.45
CA SER A 150 -7.34 28.57 -0.83
C SER A 150 -6.89 27.58 -1.92
N GLU A 151 -6.42 26.39 -1.54
CA GLU A 151 -5.96 25.36 -2.47
C GLU A 151 -7.11 24.41 -2.83
N THR A 152 -7.16 23.99 -4.09
CA THR A 152 -8.21 23.08 -4.58
C THR A 152 -7.67 21.72 -5.02
N HIS A 153 -6.40 21.66 -5.42
CA HIS A 153 -5.76 20.45 -5.91
C HIS A 153 -4.58 20.08 -5.01
N PHE A 154 -4.47 18.81 -4.69
CA PHE A 154 -3.45 18.31 -3.80
C PHE A 154 -2.79 17.09 -4.40
N SER A 155 -1.52 16.91 -4.09
CA SER A 155 -0.77 15.72 -4.45
C SER A 155 -0.45 14.90 -3.22
N GLY A 156 -0.44 13.60 -3.39
CA GLY A 156 -0.02 12.63 -2.40
C GLY A 156 0.72 11.47 -3.06
N GLU A 157 1.07 10.50 -2.26
CA GLU A 157 1.73 9.27 -2.69
C GLU A 157 0.96 8.08 -2.16
N LEU A 158 0.57 7.16 -3.04
CA LEU A 158 0.17 5.82 -2.62
C LEU A 158 1.44 5.02 -2.35
N LEU A 159 1.66 4.66 -1.09
CA LEU A 159 2.74 3.78 -0.69
C LEU A 159 2.20 2.37 -0.54
N VAL A 160 2.87 1.40 -1.18
CA VAL A 160 2.53 -0.02 -1.11
C VAL A 160 3.77 -0.80 -0.71
N LEU A 161 3.76 -1.39 0.47
CA LEU A 161 4.89 -2.21 0.95
C LEU A 161 5.06 -3.46 0.09
N ILE A 162 6.31 -3.79 -0.24
CA ILE A 162 6.67 -4.98 -1.01
C ILE A 162 7.50 -5.89 -0.12
N ALA A 163 7.00 -7.10 0.09
CA ALA A 163 7.71 -8.17 0.76
C ALA A 163 8.35 -9.14 -0.25
N GLY A 164 9.33 -9.91 0.20
CA GLY A 164 9.92 -11.01 -0.56
C GLY A 164 10.93 -10.61 -1.64
N VAL A 165 11.30 -9.34 -1.73
CA VAL A 165 12.29 -8.86 -2.69
C VAL A 165 13.36 -7.98 -2.05
N THR A 166 14.59 -8.11 -2.56
CA THR A 166 15.69 -7.18 -2.30
C THR A 166 16.23 -6.70 -3.65
N ILE A 167 16.38 -5.40 -3.81
CA ILE A 167 16.97 -4.76 -4.99
C ILE A 167 18.27 -4.04 -4.62
N THR A 168 19.19 -3.92 -5.56
CA THR A 168 20.50 -3.29 -5.29
C THR A 168 20.47 -1.77 -5.35
N ALA A 169 19.41 -1.17 -5.90
CA ALA A 169 19.25 0.27 -6.01
C ALA A 169 18.69 0.89 -4.72
N GLN A 170 19.13 2.11 -4.38
CA GLN A 170 18.50 2.88 -3.30
C GLN A 170 17.09 3.35 -3.67
N THR A 171 16.90 3.80 -4.90
CA THR A 171 15.60 4.18 -5.47
C THR A 171 15.61 3.78 -6.93
N LEU A 172 14.51 3.23 -7.41
CA LEU A 172 14.35 2.84 -8.82
C LEU A 172 13.10 3.50 -9.39
N GLN A 173 13.29 4.42 -10.30
CA GLN A 173 12.20 5.05 -11.03
C GLN A 173 11.72 4.12 -12.16
N LEU A 174 10.42 3.83 -12.20
CA LEU A 174 9.79 3.02 -13.25
C LEU A 174 9.15 3.88 -14.33
N GLU A 175 8.49 4.97 -13.92
CA GLU A 175 7.97 6.04 -14.77
C GLU A 175 7.87 7.34 -13.96
N PRO A 176 7.60 8.52 -14.56
CA PRO A 176 7.38 9.74 -13.79
C PRO A 176 6.23 9.57 -12.77
N GLY A 177 6.54 9.83 -11.50
CA GLY A 177 5.61 9.67 -10.39
C GLY A 177 5.35 8.22 -9.96
N LEU A 178 6.22 7.27 -10.35
CA LEU A 178 6.18 5.89 -9.87
C LEU A 178 7.61 5.38 -9.61
N GLU A 179 7.88 5.05 -8.36
CA GLU A 179 9.20 4.62 -7.91
C GLU A 179 9.13 3.42 -6.97
N ILE A 180 10.19 2.64 -6.92
CA ILE A 180 10.44 1.69 -5.85
C ILE A 180 11.47 2.34 -4.92
N VAL A 181 11.08 2.55 -3.67
CA VAL A 181 11.87 3.27 -2.67
C VAL A 181 12.21 2.38 -1.48
N PRO A 182 13.33 2.61 -0.77
CA PRO A 182 13.61 1.91 0.47
C PRO A 182 12.52 2.18 1.51
N PHE A 183 12.11 1.16 2.23
CA PHE A 183 11.25 1.30 3.38
C PHE A 183 12.07 1.79 4.58
N SER A 184 12.33 3.10 4.59
CA SER A 184 13.18 3.78 5.57
C SER A 184 12.56 3.80 6.97
N THR A 185 13.39 4.10 7.98
CA THR A 185 12.90 4.30 9.37
C THR A 185 11.82 5.38 9.42
N ALA A 186 11.98 6.48 8.70
CA ALA A 186 10.98 7.55 8.65
C ALA A 186 9.61 7.08 8.11
N LEU A 187 9.60 6.25 7.05
CA LEU A 187 8.37 5.66 6.53
C LEU A 187 7.76 4.64 7.50
N ARG A 188 8.59 3.92 8.26
CA ARG A 188 8.11 3.00 9.31
C ARG A 188 7.43 3.76 10.45
N ASP A 189 8.06 4.82 10.93
CA ASP A 189 7.52 5.66 12.00
C ASP A 189 6.20 6.32 11.58
N GLU A 190 6.13 6.80 10.34
CA GLU A 190 4.89 7.33 9.76
C GLU A 190 3.78 6.28 9.72
N LEU A 191 4.07 5.09 9.22
CA LEU A 191 3.09 4.00 9.17
C LEU A 191 2.62 3.59 10.56
N TRP A 192 3.53 3.52 11.54
CA TRP A 192 3.17 3.25 12.94
C TRP A 192 2.25 4.32 13.52
N SER A 193 2.52 5.59 13.23
CA SER A 193 1.68 6.69 13.68
C SER A 193 0.26 6.57 13.12
N ILE A 194 0.12 6.19 11.86
CA ILE A 194 -1.17 5.98 11.19
C ILE A 194 -1.89 4.74 11.77
N ALA A 195 -1.18 3.64 11.97
CA ALA A 195 -1.72 2.39 12.49
C ALA A 195 -2.20 2.50 13.94
N GLY A 196 -1.54 3.33 14.76
CA GLY A 196 -1.94 3.61 16.14
C GLY A 196 -3.24 4.44 16.26
N TRP A 197 -3.69 5.10 15.19
CA TRP A 197 -4.92 5.89 15.14
C TRP A 197 -6.10 5.10 14.55
N GLY A 198 -5.84 3.92 14.02
CA GLY A 198 -6.86 3.09 13.35
C GLY A 198 -7.86 2.50 14.34
N SER A 199 -9.12 2.57 13.96
CA SER A 199 -10.30 1.99 14.59
C SER A 199 -10.05 0.61 15.22
N THR A 200 -10.80 0.30 16.26
CA THR A 200 -10.86 -0.98 16.99
C THR A 200 -11.08 -2.23 16.11
N GLU A 201 -11.31 -2.07 14.82
CA GLU A 201 -11.56 -3.15 13.87
C GLU A 201 -10.31 -3.64 13.11
N VAL A 202 -9.21 -2.89 13.10
CA VAL A 202 -7.95 -3.33 12.47
C VAL A 202 -7.08 -3.94 13.55
N GLN A 203 -6.76 -5.23 13.41
CA GLN A 203 -5.75 -5.87 14.29
C GLN A 203 -4.48 -5.02 14.26
N PRO A 204 -3.91 -4.67 15.42
CA PRO A 204 -2.71 -3.86 15.47
C PRO A 204 -1.63 -4.54 14.63
N LEU A 205 -0.97 -3.75 13.78
CA LEU A 205 0.18 -4.21 13.03
C LEU A 205 1.23 -4.65 14.05
N GLN A 206 1.75 -5.86 13.92
CA GLN A 206 2.79 -6.34 14.79
C GLN A 206 4.16 -6.03 14.18
N ALA A 207 5.16 -5.76 15.00
CA ALA A 207 6.50 -5.40 14.53
C ALA A 207 7.08 -6.44 13.55
N HIS A 208 6.81 -7.74 13.77
CA HIS A 208 7.25 -8.80 12.88
C HIS A 208 6.63 -8.75 11.46
N ASP A 209 5.50 -8.07 11.27
CA ASP A 209 4.89 -7.90 9.94
C ASP A 209 5.79 -7.07 8.99
N PHE A 210 6.80 -6.36 9.53
CA PHE A 210 7.64 -5.43 8.78
C PHE A 210 9.12 -5.77 8.71
N PHE A 211 9.61 -6.72 9.53
CA PHE A 211 11.05 -7.03 9.58
C PHE A 211 11.63 -7.49 8.23
N ASP A 212 10.80 -8.10 7.39
CA ASP A 212 11.22 -8.60 6.09
C ASP A 212 10.94 -7.65 4.92
N ILE A 213 10.39 -6.45 5.19
CA ILE A 213 10.07 -5.47 4.17
C ILE A 213 11.20 -4.47 4.05
N ALA A 214 11.83 -4.46 2.88
CA ALA A 214 12.93 -3.55 2.59
C ALA A 214 12.53 -2.40 1.66
N TYR A 215 11.41 -2.54 0.92
CA TYR A 215 11.00 -1.59 -0.11
C TYR A 215 9.51 -1.31 -0.10
N ALA A 216 9.15 -0.16 -0.67
CA ALA A 216 7.78 0.23 -0.99
C ALA A 216 7.71 0.71 -2.44
N ILE A 217 6.57 0.51 -3.09
CA ILE A 217 6.21 1.24 -4.32
C ILE A 217 5.59 2.55 -3.88
N SER A 218 6.10 3.67 -4.40
CA SER A 218 5.53 5.00 -4.28
C SER A 218 4.93 5.40 -5.61
N ALA A 219 3.62 5.69 -5.63
CA ALA A 219 2.91 6.16 -6.81
C ALA A 219 2.23 7.50 -6.51
N THR A 220 2.51 8.52 -7.32
CA THR A 220 1.86 9.83 -7.18
C THR A 220 0.36 9.72 -7.39
N VAL A 221 -0.38 10.38 -6.52
CA VAL A 221 -1.84 10.48 -6.54
C VAL A 221 -2.23 11.95 -6.49
N ASP A 222 -3.05 12.39 -7.42
CA ASP A 222 -3.64 13.71 -7.38
C ASP A 222 -5.08 13.62 -6.89
N GLY A 223 -5.52 14.65 -6.20
CA GLY A 223 -6.85 14.70 -5.62
C GLY A 223 -7.35 16.09 -5.34
N GLU A 224 -8.63 16.17 -5.02
CA GLU A 224 -9.33 17.37 -4.61
C GLU A 224 -9.59 17.37 -3.11
N ARG A 225 -9.87 18.54 -2.55
CA ARG A 225 -10.08 18.78 -1.11
C ARG A 225 -11.12 17.85 -0.46
N LEU A 226 -12.27 17.65 -1.13
CA LEU A 226 -13.39 16.87 -0.61
C LEU A 226 -13.52 15.47 -1.22
N GLY A 227 -12.47 14.93 -1.79
CA GLY A 227 -12.48 13.62 -2.42
C GLY A 227 -12.00 13.69 -3.87
N GLY A 228 -12.24 12.63 -4.65
CA GLY A 228 -11.79 12.60 -6.05
C GLY A 228 -10.31 12.23 -6.20
N TRP A 229 -9.69 11.59 -5.21
CA TRP A 229 -8.33 11.08 -5.30
C TRP A 229 -8.23 9.96 -6.34
N ASN A 230 -7.24 10.05 -7.21
CA ASN A 230 -7.07 9.08 -8.31
C ASN A 230 -6.42 7.76 -7.85
N TRP A 231 -6.96 7.17 -6.79
CA TRP A 231 -6.49 5.92 -6.19
C TRP A 231 -6.39 4.77 -7.19
N GLY A 232 -7.43 4.58 -8.00
CA GLY A 232 -7.51 3.44 -8.90
C GLY A 232 -6.37 3.44 -9.93
N THR A 233 -5.93 4.61 -10.38
CA THR A 233 -4.79 4.73 -11.30
C THR A 233 -3.48 4.40 -10.59
N ALA A 234 -3.25 4.95 -9.41
CA ALA A 234 -2.05 4.67 -8.63
C ALA A 234 -1.97 3.19 -8.23
N GLN A 235 -3.10 2.58 -7.85
CA GLN A 235 -3.16 1.16 -7.53
C GLN A 235 -2.83 0.29 -8.75
N ARG A 236 -3.39 0.57 -9.93
CA ARG A 236 -3.04 -0.15 -11.17
C ARG A 236 -1.56 -0.01 -11.53
N LYS A 237 -0.97 1.17 -11.31
CA LYS A 237 0.47 1.39 -11.49
C LYS A 237 1.29 0.52 -10.52
N ALA A 238 0.91 0.47 -9.25
CA ALA A 238 1.58 -0.37 -8.26
C ALA A 238 1.45 -1.87 -8.58
N GLU A 239 0.27 -2.34 -8.99
CA GLU A 239 0.04 -3.72 -9.43
C GLU A 239 0.92 -4.07 -10.65
N ARG A 240 1.04 -3.17 -11.63
CA ARG A 240 1.94 -3.35 -12.78
C ARG A 240 3.41 -3.37 -12.34
N ALA A 241 3.82 -2.53 -11.38
CA ALA A 241 5.18 -2.56 -10.84
C ALA A 241 5.49 -3.89 -10.15
N ARG A 242 4.55 -4.46 -9.42
CA ARG A 242 4.69 -5.81 -8.84
C ARG A 242 4.83 -6.88 -9.90
N LEU A 243 4.03 -6.81 -10.97
CA LEU A 243 4.17 -7.73 -12.12
C LEU A 243 5.55 -7.60 -12.78
N ALA A 244 6.06 -6.37 -12.94
CA ALA A 244 7.42 -6.16 -13.45
C ALA A 244 8.47 -6.83 -12.55
N LEU A 245 8.35 -6.70 -11.23
CA LEU A 245 9.22 -7.39 -10.29
C LEU A 245 9.15 -8.92 -10.43
N LEU A 246 7.94 -9.49 -10.55
CA LEU A 246 7.75 -10.93 -10.72
C LEU A 246 8.38 -11.44 -12.03
N LEU A 247 8.19 -10.72 -13.12
CA LEU A 247 8.79 -11.05 -14.43
C LEU A 247 10.30 -10.84 -14.43
N GLY A 248 10.80 -9.81 -13.75
CA GLY A 248 12.22 -9.53 -13.57
C GLY A 248 12.97 -10.53 -12.69
N GLY A 249 12.25 -11.48 -12.06
CA GLY A 249 12.86 -12.56 -11.28
C GLY A 249 12.57 -12.56 -9.77
N ALA A 250 11.82 -11.57 -9.26
CA ALA A 250 11.41 -11.53 -7.85
C ALA A 250 10.28 -12.56 -7.60
N THR A 251 10.64 -13.81 -7.41
CA THR A 251 9.72 -14.95 -7.39
C THR A 251 8.63 -14.90 -6.31
N ALA A 252 8.80 -14.06 -5.31
CA ALA A 252 7.91 -13.96 -4.16
C ALA A 252 7.49 -12.51 -3.85
N ALA A 253 7.62 -11.59 -4.81
CA ALA A 253 7.17 -10.22 -4.61
C ALA A 253 5.67 -10.18 -4.34
N SER A 254 5.30 -9.80 -3.13
CA SER A 254 3.92 -9.70 -2.67
C SER A 254 3.65 -8.34 -2.03
N PHE A 255 2.40 -7.87 -2.11
CA PHE A 255 1.99 -6.66 -1.43
C PHE A 255 1.74 -6.91 0.05
N GLY A 256 2.24 -5.99 0.85
CA GLY A 256 1.91 -5.88 2.26
C GLY A 256 0.81 -4.86 2.50
N VAL A 257 1.13 -3.88 3.34
CA VAL A 257 0.25 -2.76 3.68
C VAL A 257 0.36 -1.67 2.62
N SER A 258 -0.75 -1.02 2.31
CA SER A 258 -0.76 0.20 1.48
C SER A 258 -1.46 1.34 2.20
N TRP A 259 -0.95 2.56 2.02
CA TRP A 259 -1.57 3.78 2.56
C TRP A 259 -1.31 4.99 1.65
N LEU A 260 -2.19 5.98 1.75
CA LEU A 260 -1.96 7.27 1.13
C LEU A 260 -1.13 8.14 2.06
N ARG A 261 0.00 8.56 1.59
CA ARG A 261 0.83 9.57 2.21
C ARG A 261 0.50 10.92 1.60
N VAL A 262 -0.08 11.79 2.39
CA VAL A 262 -0.20 13.19 2.03
C VAL A 262 0.88 13.94 2.79
N SER A 263 1.82 14.53 2.06
CA SER A 263 2.91 15.32 2.62
C SER A 263 2.55 16.82 2.59
N GLY A 264 3.28 17.58 3.40
CA GLY A 264 3.14 19.02 3.43
C GLY A 264 2.19 19.57 4.51
N PRO A 265 1.98 20.89 4.52
CA PRO A 265 1.31 21.58 5.63
C PRO A 265 -0.18 21.23 5.75
N PHE A 266 -0.78 20.55 4.78
CA PHE A 266 -2.21 20.23 4.72
C PHE A 266 -2.51 18.77 5.04
N ALA A 267 -1.51 17.97 5.34
CA ALA A 267 -1.66 16.52 5.52
C ALA A 267 -2.73 16.13 6.57
N SER A 268 -2.81 16.87 7.67
CA SER A 268 -3.79 16.65 8.72
C SER A 268 -5.23 16.89 8.24
N TYR A 269 -5.46 17.99 7.51
CA TYR A 269 -6.78 18.32 6.94
C TYR A 269 -7.22 17.28 5.89
N LEU A 270 -6.35 16.96 4.96
CA LEU A 270 -6.66 16.02 3.88
C LEU A 270 -6.95 14.61 4.39
N ARG A 271 -6.21 14.15 5.40
CA ARG A 271 -6.46 12.86 6.05
C ARG A 271 -7.86 12.79 6.68
N ARG A 272 -8.33 13.87 7.27
CA ARG A 272 -9.67 13.94 7.87
C ARG A 272 -10.78 14.06 6.85
N LEU A 273 -10.56 14.74 5.72
CA LEU A 273 -11.57 14.96 4.69
C LEU A 273 -11.71 13.82 3.67
N GLY A 274 -11.02 12.73 3.84
CA GLY A 274 -11.22 11.55 2.99
C GLY A 274 -10.01 11.12 2.16
N ALA A 275 -8.86 11.79 2.28
CA ALA A 275 -7.59 11.18 1.96
C ALA A 275 -7.31 10.08 2.99
N HIS A 276 -8.28 9.18 3.15
CA HIS A 276 -8.14 8.09 4.08
C HIS A 276 -6.93 7.28 3.68
N SER A 277 -5.97 7.24 4.58
CA SER A 277 -4.98 6.17 4.65
C SER A 277 -5.74 4.87 4.95
N GLY A 278 -6.50 4.39 3.98
CA GLY A 278 -7.07 3.06 4.05
C GLY A 278 -5.88 2.10 4.10
N LEU A 279 -5.55 1.62 5.29
CA LEU A 279 -4.61 0.53 5.44
C LEU A 279 -5.24 -0.71 4.81
N ALA A 280 -5.08 -0.84 3.49
CA ALA A 280 -5.43 -2.08 2.84
C ALA A 280 -4.38 -3.11 3.23
N ARG A 281 -4.77 -4.03 4.11
CA ARG A 281 -3.92 -5.13 4.55
C ARG A 281 -4.16 -6.33 3.65
N ARG A 282 -3.13 -6.77 2.94
CA ARG A 282 -3.09 -8.13 2.39
C ARG A 282 -2.26 -8.99 3.33
N PRO A 283 -2.69 -10.21 3.67
CA PRO A 283 -1.84 -11.11 4.45
C PRO A 283 -0.56 -11.35 3.67
N VAL A 284 0.56 -10.94 4.25
CA VAL A 284 1.89 -11.25 3.71
C VAL A 284 2.17 -12.70 4.07
N PRO A 285 2.35 -13.60 3.10
CA PRO A 285 2.76 -14.96 3.42
C PRO A 285 4.09 -14.95 4.20
N PRO A 286 4.34 -15.91 5.11
CA PRO A 286 5.64 -16.02 5.77
C PRO A 286 6.72 -16.29 4.71
N LEU A 287 7.44 -15.24 4.32
CA LEU A 287 8.29 -15.19 3.14
C LEU A 287 9.78 -15.49 3.45
N ALA A 288 10.14 -15.77 4.69
CA ALA A 288 11.52 -15.96 5.09
C ALA A 288 12.30 -16.99 4.22
N SER A 289 11.60 -17.97 3.64
CA SER A 289 12.18 -18.98 2.75
C SER A 289 12.15 -18.61 1.26
N ARG A 290 11.51 -17.50 0.86
CA ARG A 290 11.25 -17.14 -0.54
C ARG A 290 11.80 -15.79 -0.98
N ARG A 291 12.61 -15.14 -0.12
CA ARG A 291 13.21 -13.85 -0.48
C ARG A 291 14.10 -13.99 -1.70
N THR A 292 13.90 -13.13 -2.68
CA THR A 292 14.69 -13.07 -3.92
C THR A 292 15.47 -11.78 -3.97
N SER A 293 16.78 -11.86 -4.20
CA SER A 293 17.60 -10.69 -4.52
C SER A 293 17.72 -10.57 -6.04
N LEU A 294 17.32 -9.42 -6.57
CA LEU A 294 17.52 -9.11 -7.98
C LEU A 294 18.98 -8.73 -8.22
N THR A 295 19.55 -9.24 -9.31
CA THR A 295 20.88 -8.80 -9.75
C THR A 295 20.84 -7.35 -10.23
N PRO A 296 21.99 -6.65 -10.32
CA PRO A 296 22.05 -5.30 -10.89
C PRO A 296 21.45 -5.24 -12.31
N GLN A 297 21.72 -6.24 -13.15
CA GLN A 297 21.17 -6.31 -14.51
C GLN A 297 19.65 -6.41 -14.50
N GLN A 298 19.07 -7.33 -13.70
CA GLN A 298 17.61 -7.46 -13.55
C GLN A 298 16.98 -6.17 -13.04
N THR A 299 17.64 -5.48 -12.12
CA THR A 299 17.16 -4.19 -11.58
C THR A 299 17.10 -3.12 -12.68
N VAL A 300 18.11 -3.05 -13.54
CA VAL A 300 18.15 -2.09 -14.67
C VAL A 300 17.08 -2.37 -15.71
N GLU A 301 16.68 -3.62 -15.90
CA GLU A 301 15.66 -4.03 -16.88
C GLU A 301 14.21 -3.80 -16.40
N LEU A 302 13.99 -3.54 -15.10
CA LEU A 302 12.63 -3.39 -14.55
C LEU A 302 11.80 -2.27 -15.20
N PRO A 303 12.33 -1.06 -15.48
CA PRO A 303 11.57 0.00 -16.14
C PRO A 303 11.09 -0.42 -17.54
N ASP A 304 11.91 -1.14 -18.29
CA ASP A 304 11.56 -1.63 -19.64
C ASP A 304 10.44 -2.68 -19.55
N ILE A 305 10.54 -3.63 -18.62
CA ILE A 305 9.48 -4.62 -18.36
C ILE A 305 8.19 -3.93 -17.96
N TYR A 306 8.26 -2.93 -17.08
CA TYR A 306 7.10 -2.13 -16.66
C TYR A 306 6.45 -1.43 -17.85
N ALA A 307 7.24 -0.79 -18.72
CA ALA A 307 6.75 -0.12 -19.91
C ALA A 307 6.06 -1.10 -20.90
N LEU A 308 6.64 -2.28 -21.11
CA LEU A 308 6.03 -3.34 -21.94
C LEU A 308 4.69 -3.83 -21.36
N LEU A 309 4.60 -3.99 -20.04
CA LEU A 309 3.34 -4.34 -19.36
C LEU A 309 2.25 -3.28 -19.54
N ALA A 310 2.62 -2.01 -19.77
CA ALA A 310 1.64 -0.94 -20.02
C ALA A 310 0.83 -1.15 -21.30
N SER A 311 1.42 -1.83 -22.29
CA SER A 311 0.79 -2.17 -23.57
C SER A 311 0.24 -3.60 -23.60
N ALA A 312 0.35 -4.37 -22.52
CA ALA A 312 -0.15 -5.74 -22.48
C ALA A 312 -1.69 -5.78 -22.52
N PRO A 313 -2.27 -6.82 -23.14
CA PRO A 313 -3.73 -6.94 -23.20
C PRO A 313 -4.32 -7.17 -21.81
N GLU A 314 -5.42 -6.47 -21.51
CA GLU A 314 -6.15 -6.61 -20.24
C GLU A 314 -7.02 -7.87 -20.16
N HIS A 315 -7.30 -8.49 -21.31
CA HIS A 315 -8.16 -9.67 -21.46
C HIS A 315 -7.49 -10.78 -22.28
N GLY A 316 -8.09 -11.97 -22.25
CA GLY A 316 -7.61 -13.12 -23.00
C GLY A 316 -6.59 -13.99 -22.26
N SER A 317 -5.97 -14.90 -22.99
CA SER A 317 -5.08 -15.93 -22.43
C SER A 317 -3.84 -15.34 -21.77
N PHE A 318 -3.25 -14.31 -22.35
CA PHE A 318 -2.07 -13.66 -21.79
C PHE A 318 -2.38 -12.96 -20.45
N ALA A 319 -3.47 -12.19 -20.38
CA ALA A 319 -3.90 -11.54 -19.15
C ALA A 319 -4.25 -12.58 -18.05
N LEU A 320 -4.86 -13.71 -18.45
CA LEU A 320 -5.10 -14.81 -17.51
C LEU A 320 -3.79 -15.38 -16.98
N ALA A 321 -2.80 -15.60 -17.84
CA ALA A 321 -1.51 -16.15 -17.44
C ALA A 321 -0.74 -15.19 -16.51
N LEU A 322 -0.79 -13.87 -16.73
CA LEU A 322 -0.25 -12.88 -15.79
C LEU A 322 -0.91 -12.97 -14.41
N ARG A 323 -2.25 -13.00 -14.35
CA ARG A 323 -2.98 -13.16 -13.07
C ARG A 323 -2.63 -14.47 -12.36
N ARG A 324 -2.37 -15.56 -13.10
CA ARG A 324 -1.95 -16.83 -12.51
C ARG A 324 -0.52 -16.78 -11.97
N LEU A 325 0.38 -16.06 -12.64
CA LEU A 325 1.71 -15.78 -12.09
C LEU A 325 1.62 -15.02 -10.76
N GLU A 326 0.78 -14.00 -10.68
CA GLU A 326 0.53 -13.26 -9.44
C GLU A 326 -0.03 -14.16 -8.34
N SER A 327 -1.07 -14.96 -8.67
CA SER A 327 -1.66 -15.89 -7.72
C SER A 327 -0.63 -16.89 -7.21
N SER A 328 0.19 -17.48 -8.08
CA SER A 328 1.27 -18.40 -7.69
C SER A 328 2.25 -17.75 -6.71
N ALA A 329 2.61 -16.48 -6.93
CA ALA A 329 3.51 -15.76 -6.02
C ALA A 329 2.92 -15.57 -4.61
N GLU A 330 1.60 -15.46 -4.47
CA GLU A 330 0.88 -15.25 -3.21
C GLU A 330 0.51 -16.55 -2.49
N ARG A 331 0.53 -17.70 -3.17
CA ARG A 331 0.17 -18.99 -2.58
C ARG A 331 1.22 -19.50 -1.60
N LEU A 332 0.74 -20.00 -0.44
CA LEU A 332 1.58 -20.72 0.52
C LEU A 332 1.80 -22.17 0.10
N SER A 333 0.74 -22.84 -0.40
CA SER A 333 0.78 -24.22 -0.85
C SER A 333 1.58 -24.32 -2.16
N ARG A 334 2.52 -25.26 -2.18
CA ARG A 334 3.33 -25.61 -3.37
C ARG A 334 2.45 -26.21 -4.47
N GLU A 335 1.48 -27.00 -4.05
CA GLU A 335 0.48 -27.64 -4.89
C GLU A 335 -0.35 -26.58 -5.65
N ASP A 336 -0.87 -25.59 -4.95
CA ASP A 336 -1.67 -24.52 -5.54
C ASP A 336 -0.83 -23.68 -6.51
N ARG A 337 0.44 -23.42 -6.18
CA ARG A 337 1.38 -22.71 -7.07
C ARG A 337 1.59 -23.47 -8.39
N LEU A 338 1.76 -24.78 -8.29
CA LEU A 338 1.89 -25.65 -9.45
C LEU A 338 0.63 -25.62 -10.32
N ILE A 339 -0.55 -25.69 -9.68
CA ILE A 339 -1.84 -25.63 -10.38
C ILE A 339 -2.00 -24.29 -11.12
N ASP A 340 -1.69 -23.16 -10.45
CA ASP A 340 -1.79 -21.83 -11.07
C ASP A 340 -0.87 -21.72 -12.31
N CYS A 341 0.36 -22.21 -12.23
CA CYS A 341 1.27 -22.26 -13.41
C CYS A 341 0.69 -23.11 -14.56
N TRP A 342 0.10 -24.26 -14.26
CA TRP A 342 -0.48 -25.11 -15.29
C TRP A 342 -1.73 -24.52 -15.93
N ILE A 343 -2.59 -23.84 -15.16
CA ILE A 343 -3.73 -23.09 -15.71
C ILE A 343 -3.21 -22.02 -16.71
N ALA A 344 -2.12 -21.32 -16.38
CA ALA A 344 -1.51 -20.35 -17.28
C ALA A 344 -0.99 -21.01 -18.57
N PHE A 345 -0.29 -22.13 -18.47
CA PHE A 345 0.21 -22.85 -19.64
C PHE A 345 -0.91 -23.40 -20.52
N GLU A 346 -1.95 -23.97 -19.92
CA GLU A 346 -3.13 -24.45 -20.65
C GLU A 346 -3.81 -23.30 -21.40
N ALA A 347 -3.99 -22.16 -20.77
CA ALA A 347 -4.60 -20.98 -21.40
C ALA A 347 -3.78 -20.42 -22.57
N LEU A 348 -2.44 -20.44 -22.47
CA LEU A 348 -1.55 -19.91 -23.50
C LEU A 348 -1.34 -20.87 -24.66
N PHE A 349 -1.14 -22.16 -24.37
CA PHE A 349 -0.64 -23.13 -25.36
C PHE A 349 -1.64 -24.21 -25.75
N ALA A 350 -2.74 -24.37 -25.01
CA ALA A 350 -3.68 -25.47 -25.27
C ALA A 350 -5.16 -25.12 -25.02
N PRO A 351 -5.65 -23.93 -25.41
CA PRO A 351 -7.01 -23.47 -25.03
C PRO A 351 -8.12 -24.37 -25.56
N ASP A 352 -7.90 -25.04 -26.71
CA ASP A 352 -8.92 -25.84 -27.38
C ASP A 352 -8.72 -27.35 -27.23
N THR A 353 -7.74 -27.78 -26.42
CA THR A 353 -7.34 -29.18 -26.33
C THR A 353 -7.91 -29.84 -25.07
N LYS A 354 -8.76 -30.83 -25.23
CA LYS A 354 -9.28 -31.64 -24.11
C LYS A 354 -8.47 -32.94 -23.87
N THR A 355 -7.63 -33.31 -24.82
CA THR A 355 -6.83 -34.53 -24.75
C THR A 355 -5.36 -34.22 -24.92
N GLU A 356 -4.48 -35.05 -24.38
CA GLU A 356 -3.01 -34.96 -24.53
C GLU A 356 -2.39 -33.63 -24.02
N LEU A 357 -3.07 -32.88 -23.13
CA LEU A 357 -2.60 -31.60 -22.59
C LEU A 357 -1.16 -31.66 -22.12
N ARG A 358 -0.80 -32.72 -21.37
CA ARG A 358 0.58 -32.97 -20.90
C ARG A 358 1.61 -32.94 -22.03
N PHE A 359 1.31 -33.60 -23.13
CA PHE A 359 2.24 -33.72 -24.20
C PHE A 359 2.32 -32.46 -25.07
N ARG A 360 1.16 -31.96 -25.50
CA ARG A 360 1.07 -30.79 -26.39
C ARG A 360 1.60 -29.52 -25.74
N ALA A 361 1.14 -29.19 -24.53
CA ALA A 361 1.60 -27.98 -23.80
C ALA A 361 3.12 -28.06 -23.58
N SER A 362 3.66 -29.20 -23.10
CA SER A 362 5.09 -29.33 -22.86
C SER A 362 5.93 -29.15 -24.12
N LEU A 363 5.49 -29.69 -25.28
CA LEU A 363 6.21 -29.54 -26.54
C LEU A 363 6.13 -28.11 -27.07
N ARG A 364 4.94 -27.47 -27.05
CA ARG A 364 4.76 -26.11 -27.55
C ARG A 364 5.58 -25.12 -26.71
N ILE A 365 5.57 -25.23 -25.38
CA ILE A 365 6.41 -24.41 -24.52
C ILE A 365 7.91 -24.64 -24.83
N ALA A 366 8.32 -25.90 -24.95
CA ALA A 366 9.71 -26.22 -25.26
C ALA A 366 10.14 -25.66 -26.63
N ARG A 367 9.28 -25.73 -27.63
CA ARG A 367 9.53 -25.13 -28.97
C ARG A 367 9.61 -23.62 -28.88
N TYR A 368 8.70 -22.99 -28.13
CA TYR A 368 8.66 -21.54 -27.98
C TYR A 368 9.90 -20.99 -27.28
N LEU A 369 10.40 -21.66 -26.24
CA LEU A 369 11.50 -21.16 -25.40
C LEU A 369 12.87 -21.66 -25.81
N GLY A 370 12.98 -22.92 -26.26
CA GLY A 370 14.26 -23.56 -26.45
C GLY A 370 14.96 -23.15 -27.75
N SER A 371 16.23 -22.77 -27.63
CA SER A 371 17.09 -22.36 -28.74
C SER A 371 17.52 -23.53 -29.62
N ASP A 372 17.72 -24.71 -29.01
CA ASP A 372 18.20 -25.90 -29.67
C ASP A 372 17.46 -27.16 -29.20
N GLY A 373 17.82 -28.32 -29.83
CA GLY A 373 17.16 -29.59 -29.55
C GLY A 373 17.42 -30.14 -28.14
N GLU A 374 18.54 -29.80 -27.51
CA GLU A 374 18.87 -30.24 -26.17
C GLU A 374 18.06 -29.48 -25.14
N GLU A 375 18.04 -28.15 -25.22
CA GLU A 375 17.23 -27.30 -24.35
C GLU A 375 15.74 -27.65 -24.50
N ARG A 376 15.24 -27.85 -25.71
CA ARG A 376 13.84 -28.26 -25.94
C ARG A 376 13.49 -29.57 -25.24
N ARG A 377 14.39 -30.60 -25.35
CA ARG A 377 14.18 -31.86 -24.64
C ARG A 377 14.19 -31.72 -23.14
N ALA A 378 15.07 -30.90 -22.59
CA ALA A 378 15.16 -30.62 -21.15
C ALA A 378 13.87 -29.94 -20.63
N ILE A 379 13.43 -28.88 -21.32
CA ILE A 379 12.18 -28.17 -20.96
C ILE A 379 10.97 -29.13 -21.05
N ALA A 380 10.79 -29.83 -22.18
CA ALA A 380 9.66 -30.74 -22.33
C ALA A 380 9.67 -31.89 -21.34
N GLY A 381 10.84 -32.44 -21.02
CA GLY A 381 11.01 -33.50 -20.04
C GLY A 381 10.66 -33.04 -18.62
N GLY A 382 11.14 -31.86 -18.20
CA GLY A 382 10.84 -31.27 -16.92
C GLY A 382 9.35 -30.94 -16.75
N LEU A 383 8.75 -30.32 -17.76
CA LEU A 383 7.31 -29.98 -17.73
C LEU A 383 6.41 -31.21 -17.66
N ARG A 384 6.77 -32.31 -18.34
CA ARG A 384 6.01 -33.57 -18.24
C ARG A 384 6.02 -34.14 -16.84
N LYS A 385 7.17 -34.07 -16.13
CA LYS A 385 7.25 -34.48 -14.72
C LYS A 385 6.43 -33.58 -13.83
N ALA A 386 6.45 -32.27 -14.06
CA ALA A 386 5.65 -31.30 -13.32
C ALA A 386 4.14 -31.50 -13.56
N TYR A 387 3.73 -31.90 -14.78
CA TYR A 387 2.34 -32.27 -15.05
C TYR A 387 1.91 -33.53 -14.30
N ASP A 388 2.79 -34.52 -14.17
CA ASP A 388 2.50 -35.73 -13.39
C ASP A 388 2.21 -35.35 -11.91
N TRP A 389 2.95 -34.39 -11.33
CA TRP A 389 2.66 -33.82 -10.04
C TRP A 389 1.31 -33.10 -9.99
N ARG A 390 1.05 -32.22 -10.96
CA ARG A 390 -0.25 -31.54 -11.07
C ARG A 390 -1.40 -32.52 -11.13
N SER A 391 -1.27 -33.59 -11.90
CA SER A 391 -2.28 -34.65 -11.99
C SER A 391 -2.47 -35.37 -10.66
N HIS A 392 -1.41 -35.69 -9.97
CA HIS A 392 -1.42 -36.32 -8.65
C HIS A 392 -2.16 -35.45 -7.61
N VAL A 393 -1.82 -34.19 -7.54
CA VAL A 393 -2.44 -33.20 -6.62
C VAL A 393 -3.94 -33.02 -6.92
N VAL A 394 -4.31 -32.78 -8.18
CA VAL A 394 -5.72 -32.53 -8.56
C VAL A 394 -6.63 -33.73 -8.30
N HIS A 395 -6.10 -34.94 -8.42
CA HIS A 395 -6.86 -36.17 -8.13
C HIS A 395 -6.83 -36.59 -6.65
N GLY A 396 -6.30 -35.75 -5.75
CA GLY A 396 -6.27 -36.00 -4.31
C GLY A 396 -5.39 -37.18 -3.95
N GLY A 397 -4.29 -37.37 -4.66
CA GLY A 397 -3.33 -38.46 -4.37
C GLY A 397 -2.75 -38.36 -2.96
N ASP A 398 -2.65 -39.48 -2.26
CA ASP A 398 -1.89 -39.61 -1.02
C ASP A 398 -0.40 -39.29 -1.27
N ASP A 399 0.43 -39.29 -0.20
CA ASP A 399 1.89 -39.13 -0.35
C ASP A 399 2.46 -40.07 -1.41
N PRO A 400 3.19 -39.55 -2.42
CA PRO A 400 3.64 -40.35 -3.54
C PRO A 400 4.55 -41.49 -3.07
N LYS A 401 4.34 -42.69 -3.60
CA LYS A 401 5.20 -43.83 -3.32
C LYS A 401 6.62 -43.61 -3.88
N PRO A 402 7.65 -44.24 -3.32
CA PRO A 402 9.04 -44.07 -3.77
C PRO A 402 9.26 -44.25 -5.27
N LYS A 403 8.49 -45.16 -5.91
CA LYS A 403 8.54 -45.38 -7.36
C LYS A 403 7.97 -44.20 -8.15
N GLU A 404 6.95 -43.54 -7.64
CA GLU A 404 6.32 -42.35 -8.23
C GLU A 404 7.22 -41.13 -8.07
N LEU A 405 7.81 -40.90 -6.87
CA LEU A 405 8.82 -39.89 -6.63
C LEU A 405 10.03 -40.02 -7.55
N LYS A 406 10.51 -41.25 -7.79
CA LYS A 406 11.60 -41.48 -8.76
C LYS A 406 11.23 -41.03 -10.18
N ARG A 407 9.95 -41.11 -10.55
CA ARG A 407 9.44 -40.67 -11.86
C ARG A 407 9.20 -39.17 -11.91
N MET A 408 8.60 -38.57 -10.89
CA MET A 408 8.16 -37.17 -10.86
C MET A 408 9.25 -36.20 -10.36
N GLY A 409 10.18 -36.67 -9.53
CA GLY A 409 11.15 -35.84 -8.82
C GLY A 409 10.50 -35.13 -7.62
N GLU A 410 11.17 -34.14 -7.07
CA GLU A 410 10.68 -33.37 -5.95
C GLU A 410 9.64 -32.33 -6.38
N LEU A 411 8.62 -32.09 -5.55
CA LEU A 411 7.55 -31.10 -5.82
C LEU A 411 8.12 -29.69 -5.93
N ASP A 412 9.07 -29.32 -5.07
CA ASP A 412 9.69 -28.00 -5.08
C ASP A 412 10.44 -27.71 -6.40
N ASP A 413 11.11 -28.72 -6.95
CA ASP A 413 11.77 -28.59 -8.25
C ASP A 413 10.75 -28.40 -9.38
N ALA A 414 9.64 -29.13 -9.33
CA ALA A 414 8.55 -29.00 -10.31
C ALA A 414 7.90 -27.61 -10.27
N VAL A 415 7.63 -27.09 -9.07
CA VAL A 415 7.08 -25.74 -8.89
C VAL A 415 8.05 -24.68 -9.38
N SER A 416 9.32 -24.76 -8.96
CA SER A 416 10.36 -23.80 -9.36
C SER A 416 10.56 -23.78 -10.87
N LEU A 417 10.59 -24.95 -11.51
CA LEU A 417 10.67 -25.07 -12.97
C LEU A 417 9.46 -24.41 -13.67
N CYS A 418 8.24 -24.68 -13.17
CA CYS A 418 7.03 -24.12 -13.77
C CYS A 418 7.00 -22.60 -13.65
N GLU A 419 7.31 -22.05 -12.49
CA GLU A 419 7.34 -20.59 -12.27
C GLU A 419 8.42 -19.91 -13.14
N GLN A 420 9.62 -20.47 -13.23
CA GLN A 420 10.67 -19.94 -14.10
C GLN A 420 10.27 -20.01 -15.56
N THR A 421 9.69 -21.15 -15.98
CA THR A 421 9.23 -21.33 -17.36
C THR A 421 8.12 -20.35 -17.70
N LEU A 422 7.15 -20.15 -16.81
CA LEU A 422 6.05 -19.20 -17.02
C LEU A 422 6.57 -17.78 -17.17
N ARG A 423 7.50 -17.33 -16.30
CA ARG A 423 8.16 -16.03 -16.44
C ARG A 423 8.86 -15.87 -17.79
N ARG A 424 9.66 -16.86 -18.20
CA ARG A 424 10.33 -16.83 -19.51
C ARG A 424 9.35 -16.73 -20.68
N VAL A 425 8.24 -17.46 -20.61
CA VAL A 425 7.17 -17.39 -21.63
C VAL A 425 6.57 -15.99 -21.70
N LEU A 426 6.16 -15.45 -20.58
CA LEU A 426 5.51 -14.15 -20.51
C LEU A 426 6.46 -13.01 -20.90
N SER A 427 7.71 -13.03 -20.44
CA SER A 427 8.72 -12.04 -20.82
C SER A 427 9.02 -12.08 -22.31
N LYS A 428 9.18 -13.28 -22.90
CA LYS A 428 9.40 -13.42 -24.35
C LYS A 428 8.20 -12.93 -25.16
N TRP A 429 6.99 -13.21 -24.68
CA TRP A 429 5.78 -12.75 -25.35
C TRP A 429 5.64 -11.22 -25.31
N LEU A 430 5.98 -10.58 -24.20
CA LEU A 430 5.96 -9.10 -24.09
C LEU A 430 6.92 -8.44 -25.07
N LEU A 431 8.08 -9.04 -25.30
CA LEU A 431 9.07 -8.53 -26.27
C LEU A 431 8.64 -8.75 -27.73
N ALA A 432 7.98 -9.86 -28.00
CA ALA A 432 7.53 -10.25 -29.34
C ALA A 432 6.18 -10.99 -29.25
N PRO A 433 5.07 -10.26 -29.19
CA PRO A 433 3.74 -10.86 -29.12
C PRO A 433 3.48 -11.82 -30.28
N ALA A 434 3.05 -13.04 -29.97
CA ALA A 434 2.76 -14.07 -30.93
C ALA A 434 1.51 -14.86 -30.57
N ASP A 435 0.79 -15.40 -31.52
CA ASP A 435 -0.27 -16.38 -31.23
C ASP A 435 0.38 -17.74 -30.90
N LEU A 436 0.39 -18.04 -29.61
CA LEU A 436 1.02 -19.27 -29.08
C LEU A 436 0.24 -20.54 -29.44
N ARG A 437 -0.93 -20.43 -30.05
CA ARG A 437 -1.76 -21.53 -30.51
C ARG A 437 -1.30 -22.05 -31.88
N GLU A 438 -0.72 -21.18 -32.70
CA GLU A 438 -0.22 -21.49 -34.06
C GLU A 438 1.19 -22.11 -34.10
N ILE A 439 1.76 -22.34 -32.89
CA ILE A 439 3.12 -22.96 -32.81
C ILE A 439 3.16 -24.38 -33.44
N ASP A 440 2.02 -25.04 -33.65
CA ASP A 440 1.96 -26.34 -34.30
C ASP A 440 2.47 -26.28 -35.75
N ASP A 441 2.26 -25.16 -36.46
CA ASP A 441 2.77 -25.01 -37.85
C ASP A 441 4.30 -24.94 -37.91
N LEU A 442 4.97 -24.62 -36.80
CA LEU A 442 6.42 -24.66 -36.66
C LEU A 442 6.99 -26.08 -36.48
N PHE A 443 6.16 -27.13 -36.41
CA PHE A 443 6.61 -28.51 -36.36
C PHE A 443 6.84 -29.08 -37.78
N LEU A 444 6.40 -28.38 -38.83
CA LEU A 444 6.49 -28.83 -40.22
C LEU A 444 7.75 -28.30 -40.94
N ASP A 445 8.47 -27.37 -40.29
CA ASP A 445 9.77 -26.88 -40.75
C ASP A 445 10.91 -27.47 -39.88
#